data_6ec12254f1f41957e950b8690b33dfa7
#
_entry.id   6ec12254f1f41957e950b8690b33dfa7
#
_cell.length_a   1.000
_cell.length_b   1.000
_cell.length_c   1.000
_cell.angle_alpha   90.00
_cell.angle_beta   90.00
_cell.angle_gamma   90.00
#
_symmetry.space_group_name_H-M   'P 1'
#
loop_
_entity.id
_entity.type
_entity.pdbx_description
1 polymer ?
#
loop_
_entity_poly.entity_id
_entity_poly.type
_entity_poly.pdbx_seq_one_letter_code
_entity_poly.pdbx_strand_id
1 'polypeptide(L)'
;NTKIPSDGFVLSAHGDSLEALKTMQIGDSINLSVDIDSQWKSSDFMLAGGPLLVKNGQVSLSMDPNSSRARERAPRTAVAIDSSGGKVYFVTVDGRQSGYSTGMSLTEFAQHLKSMGVDTALNLDGGGSTTMAARFPGDSQVKLANKPSDGWERPISTTLMAVSTAPKGVPTHIYADKSAEGALLKGASIKVNMDYVLDQYYNPVPTSSANVKLNDAQSLGSVNGLTFTAGNAGQGDLS
;
A
#
# COMPACT_ATOMS: atom_id res chain seq x y z
N ASN A 1 8.19 -22.12 24.61
CA ASN A 1 7.20 -21.04 24.54
C ASN A 1 6.56 -20.88 25.92
N THR A 2 6.76 -19.73 26.56
CA THR A 2 6.15 -19.37 27.83
C THR A 2 4.88 -18.55 27.54
N LYS A 3 3.75 -18.96 28.15
CA LYS A 3 2.52 -18.17 28.05
C LYS A 3 2.66 -16.90 28.88
N ILE A 4 2.34 -15.76 28.30
CA ILE A 4 2.26 -14.48 29.02
C ILE A 4 0.87 -14.43 29.68
N PRO A 5 0.77 -14.26 31.02
CA PRO A 5 -0.52 -14.11 31.69
C PRO A 5 -1.24 -12.83 31.23
N SER A 6 -2.57 -12.84 31.28
CA SER A 6 -3.39 -11.71 30.81
C SER A 6 -3.21 -10.44 31.67
N ASP A 7 -2.78 -10.60 32.91
CA ASP A 7 -2.63 -9.56 33.93
C ASP A 7 -1.18 -9.37 34.39
N GLY A 8 -0.22 -9.84 33.60
CA GLY A 8 1.19 -9.82 33.97
C GLY A 8 2.15 -9.76 32.77
N PHE A 9 3.39 -9.99 33.05
CA PHE A 9 4.47 -10.04 32.08
C PHE A 9 5.41 -11.21 32.33
N VAL A 10 6.23 -11.53 31.35
CA VAL A 10 7.30 -12.53 31.49
C VAL A 10 8.64 -11.84 31.32
N LEU A 11 9.48 -11.93 32.32
CA LEU A 11 10.88 -11.51 32.24
C LEU A 11 11.72 -12.69 31.81
N SER A 12 12.47 -12.51 30.72
CA SER A 12 13.40 -13.53 30.22
C SER A 12 14.78 -12.93 30.01
N ALA A 13 15.81 -13.69 30.31
CA ALA A 13 17.19 -13.23 30.19
C ALA A 13 18.08 -14.31 29.56
N HIS A 14 19.14 -13.87 28.86
CA HIS A 14 20.20 -14.71 28.35
C HIS A 14 21.55 -13.99 28.45
N GLY A 15 22.66 -14.71 28.25
CA GLY A 15 23.99 -14.13 28.36
C GLY A 15 24.25 -13.58 29.77
N ASP A 16 24.92 -12.45 29.85
CA ASP A 16 25.32 -11.83 31.12
C ASP A 16 24.14 -11.43 32.01
N SER A 17 22.99 -11.11 31.42
CA SER A 17 21.78 -10.79 32.19
C SER A 17 21.15 -11.97 32.92
N LEU A 18 21.56 -13.21 32.59
CA LEU A 18 21.02 -14.42 33.22
C LEU A 18 21.40 -14.50 34.70
N GLU A 19 22.58 -14.03 35.07
CA GLU A 19 23.04 -14.09 36.48
C GLU A 19 22.17 -13.20 37.40
N ALA A 20 21.77 -12.02 36.89
CA ALA A 20 20.84 -11.16 37.64
C ALA A 20 19.47 -11.82 37.82
N LEU A 21 18.96 -12.51 36.81
CA LEU A 21 17.67 -13.19 36.91
C LEU A 21 17.72 -14.38 37.85
N LYS A 22 18.83 -15.11 37.92
CA LYS A 22 19.03 -16.26 38.85
C LYS A 22 19.03 -15.88 40.32
N THR A 23 19.31 -14.63 40.65
CA THR A 23 19.30 -14.15 42.06
C THR A 23 17.90 -13.87 42.57
N MET A 24 16.91 -13.78 41.70
CA MET A 24 15.52 -13.48 42.05
C MET A 24 14.82 -14.71 42.64
N GLN A 25 13.95 -14.48 43.60
CA GLN A 25 13.18 -15.52 44.30
C GLN A 25 11.67 -15.25 44.12
N ILE A 26 10.88 -16.32 44.29
CA ILE A 26 9.43 -16.19 44.30
C ILE A 26 9.01 -15.32 45.48
N GLY A 27 8.28 -14.26 45.21
CA GLY A 27 7.84 -13.25 46.17
C GLY A 27 8.65 -11.95 46.13
N ASP A 28 9.74 -11.89 45.38
CA ASP A 28 10.48 -10.64 45.16
C ASP A 28 9.62 -9.63 44.40
N SER A 29 9.74 -8.37 44.78
CA SER A 29 9.09 -7.26 44.08
C SER A 29 10.01 -6.73 42.95
N ILE A 30 9.46 -6.63 41.76
CA ILE A 30 10.16 -6.06 40.60
C ILE A 30 9.49 -4.73 40.25
N ASN A 31 10.29 -3.69 40.12
CA ASN A 31 9.82 -2.41 39.56
C ASN A 31 10.09 -2.38 38.05
N LEU A 32 9.03 -2.39 37.25
CA LEU A 32 9.12 -2.26 35.79
C LEU A 32 8.88 -0.81 35.42
N SER A 33 9.90 -0.16 34.84
CA SER A 33 9.78 1.16 34.25
C SER A 33 9.95 1.06 32.73
N VAL A 34 9.00 1.59 31.99
CA VAL A 34 9.09 1.73 30.54
C VAL A 34 9.22 3.21 30.24
N ASP A 35 10.34 3.59 29.64
CA ASP A 35 10.58 4.96 29.21
C ASP A 35 11.01 4.98 27.74
N ILE A 36 10.65 6.04 27.03
CA ILE A 36 11.06 6.33 25.67
C ILE A 36 11.86 7.64 25.66
N ASP A 37 12.80 7.75 24.74
CA ASP A 37 13.57 8.95 24.53
C ASP A 37 12.65 10.18 24.42
N SER A 38 13.03 11.25 25.10
CA SER A 38 12.20 12.47 25.21
C SER A 38 11.77 13.05 23.86
N GLN A 39 12.58 12.89 22.81
CA GLN A 39 12.25 13.29 21.44
C GLN A 39 11.02 12.58 20.86
N TRP A 40 10.68 11.40 21.36
CA TRP A 40 9.57 10.58 20.87
C TRP A 40 8.31 10.65 21.73
N LYS A 41 8.37 11.29 22.91
CA LYS A 41 7.24 11.33 23.88
C LYS A 41 5.97 11.99 23.34
N SER A 42 6.09 12.85 22.33
CA SER A 42 4.95 13.53 21.69
C SER A 42 4.49 12.87 20.39
N SER A 43 5.06 11.73 20.01
CA SER A 43 4.67 11.02 18.79
C SER A 43 3.38 10.27 18.99
N ASP A 44 2.43 10.40 18.05
CA ASP A 44 1.16 9.66 18.05
C ASP A 44 1.40 8.14 17.88
N PHE A 45 2.41 7.78 17.10
CA PHE A 45 2.89 6.40 16.99
C PHE A 45 4.37 6.36 16.60
N MET A 46 5.00 5.23 16.82
CA MET A 46 6.39 4.97 16.44
C MET A 46 6.49 3.70 15.63
N LEU A 47 7.33 3.74 14.61
CA LEU A 47 7.63 2.59 13.77
C LEU A 47 9.13 2.29 13.85
N ALA A 48 9.47 1.08 14.26
CA ALA A 48 10.83 0.58 14.22
C ALA A 48 11.09 -0.19 12.92
N GLY A 49 12.26 0.03 12.34
CA GLY A 49 12.68 -0.63 11.11
C GLY A 49 14.18 -0.45 10.88
N GLY A 50 14.67 -0.90 9.74
CA GLY A 50 16.06 -0.69 9.37
C GLY A 50 16.54 -1.58 8.22
N PRO A 51 17.58 -1.15 7.54
CA PRO A 51 18.31 0.11 7.70
C PRO A 51 17.53 1.34 7.21
N LEU A 52 17.98 2.55 7.58
CA LEU A 52 17.62 3.78 6.88
C LEU A 52 18.13 3.65 5.43
N LEU A 53 17.34 4.05 4.45
CA LEU A 53 17.64 3.94 3.01
C LEU A 53 17.92 5.31 2.38
N VAL A 54 17.09 6.29 2.69
CA VAL A 54 17.19 7.67 2.18
C VAL A 54 17.08 8.63 3.35
N LYS A 55 17.86 9.70 3.35
CA LYS A 55 17.80 10.80 4.31
C LYS A 55 18.09 12.11 3.59
N ASN A 56 17.25 13.13 3.82
CA ASN A 56 17.35 14.44 3.18
C ASN A 56 17.48 14.33 1.64
N GLY A 57 16.67 13.46 1.02
CA GLY A 57 16.67 13.24 -0.41
C GLY A 57 17.92 12.54 -0.97
N GLN A 58 18.80 12.02 -0.12
CA GLN A 58 20.03 11.34 -0.54
C GLN A 58 20.05 9.89 -0.05
N VAL A 59 20.62 9.00 -0.86
CA VAL A 59 20.87 7.60 -0.43
C VAL A 59 21.77 7.65 0.81
N SER A 60 21.28 7.09 1.91
CA SER A 60 21.94 7.10 3.21
C SER A 60 21.71 5.77 3.93
N LEU A 61 22.39 4.74 3.41
CA LEU A 61 22.23 3.40 3.96
C LEU A 61 22.90 3.30 5.33
N SER A 62 22.11 3.12 6.40
CA SER A 62 22.63 3.01 7.77
C SER A 62 23.18 1.62 8.10
N MET A 63 23.80 0.98 7.12
CA MET A 63 24.58 -0.26 7.25
C MET A 63 25.65 -0.31 6.18
N ASP A 64 26.63 -1.21 6.33
CA ASP A 64 27.65 -1.42 5.31
C ASP A 64 27.00 -1.89 3.98
N PRO A 65 27.09 -1.09 2.89
CA PRO A 65 26.51 -1.45 1.60
C PRO A 65 27.18 -2.68 0.96
N ASN A 66 28.38 -3.06 1.42
CA ASN A 66 29.11 -4.22 0.94
C ASN A 66 28.79 -5.51 1.71
N SER A 67 28.03 -5.41 2.80
CA SER A 67 27.60 -6.60 3.55
C SER A 67 26.76 -7.53 2.65
N SER A 68 26.80 -8.82 2.94
CA SER A 68 26.01 -9.82 2.20
C SER A 68 24.51 -9.48 2.23
N ARG A 69 24.02 -9.01 3.37
CA ARG A 69 22.62 -8.60 3.57
C ARG A 69 22.23 -7.38 2.71
N ALA A 70 23.13 -6.40 2.57
CA ALA A 70 22.86 -5.23 1.73
C ALA A 70 22.83 -5.57 0.25
N ARG A 71 23.69 -6.48 -0.19
CA ARG A 71 23.82 -6.89 -1.60
C ARG A 71 22.83 -7.97 -2.05
N GLU A 72 22.26 -8.72 -1.11
CA GLU A 72 21.25 -9.73 -1.44
C GLU A 72 20.06 -9.11 -2.16
N ARG A 73 19.69 -9.66 -3.33
CA ARG A 73 18.45 -9.33 -4.01
C ARG A 73 17.30 -10.11 -3.38
N ALA A 74 16.32 -9.38 -2.85
CA ALA A 74 15.21 -9.97 -2.11
C ALA A 74 13.95 -9.10 -2.28
N PRO A 75 12.76 -9.63 -1.93
CA PRO A 75 11.58 -8.79 -1.70
C PRO A 75 11.89 -7.73 -0.64
N ARG A 76 11.41 -6.51 -0.85
CA ARG A 76 11.66 -5.37 0.04
C ARG A 76 10.36 -4.66 0.40
N THR A 77 10.36 -4.06 1.58
CA THR A 77 9.27 -3.22 2.07
C THR A 77 9.88 -1.95 2.64
N ALA A 78 9.32 -0.79 2.32
CA ALA A 78 9.71 0.48 2.93
C ALA A 78 8.51 1.37 3.18
N VAL A 79 8.66 2.24 4.18
CA VAL A 79 7.86 3.44 4.36
C VAL A 79 8.74 4.65 4.05
N ALA A 80 8.19 5.62 3.35
CA ALA A 80 8.91 6.84 3.00
C ALA A 80 8.00 8.07 3.06
N ILE A 81 8.61 9.23 3.21
CA ILE A 81 7.94 10.54 3.21
C ILE A 81 8.61 11.48 2.22
N ASP A 82 7.86 12.41 1.67
CA ASP A 82 8.42 13.50 0.86
C ASP A 82 8.97 14.63 1.74
N SER A 83 9.67 15.60 1.12
CA SER A 83 10.29 16.72 1.82
C SER A 83 9.28 17.67 2.48
N SER A 84 8.03 17.69 2.02
CA SER A 84 6.96 18.51 2.63
C SER A 84 6.35 17.83 3.86
N GLY A 85 6.57 16.51 4.05
CA GLY A 85 5.87 15.70 5.01
C GLY A 85 4.39 15.48 4.69
N GLY A 86 3.93 15.93 3.51
CA GLY A 86 2.53 15.83 3.09
C GLY A 86 2.17 14.51 2.43
N LYS A 87 3.16 13.70 2.05
CA LYS A 87 2.95 12.40 1.39
C LYS A 87 3.71 11.30 2.10
N VAL A 88 3.01 10.21 2.35
CA VAL A 88 3.59 8.96 2.84
C VAL A 88 3.52 7.92 1.73
N TYR A 89 4.61 7.20 1.51
CA TYR A 89 4.72 6.15 0.53
C TYR A 89 4.89 4.81 1.24
N PHE A 90 4.06 3.85 0.90
CA PHE A 90 4.25 2.43 1.23
C PHE A 90 4.76 1.76 -0.04
N VAL A 91 5.95 1.21 0.01
CA VAL A 91 6.60 0.67 -1.18
C VAL A 91 7.00 -0.78 -0.94
N THR A 92 6.56 -1.66 -1.82
CA THR A 92 6.98 -3.06 -1.86
C THR A 92 7.67 -3.39 -3.17
N VAL A 93 8.64 -4.28 -3.11
CA VAL A 93 9.30 -4.87 -4.28
C VAL A 93 9.17 -6.38 -4.16
N ASP A 94 8.53 -7.00 -5.13
CA ASP A 94 8.49 -8.45 -5.22
C ASP A 94 9.88 -9.02 -5.55
N GLY A 95 10.13 -10.26 -5.15
CA GLY A 95 11.43 -10.88 -5.39
C GLY A 95 11.45 -12.37 -5.12
N ARG A 96 12.64 -12.99 -5.29
CA ARG A 96 12.87 -14.43 -5.10
C ARG A 96 11.94 -15.30 -5.96
N GLN A 97 11.48 -14.81 -7.11
CA GLN A 97 10.56 -15.50 -8.02
C GLN A 97 11.16 -15.54 -9.42
N SER A 98 11.62 -16.72 -9.83
CA SER A 98 12.18 -16.93 -11.17
C SER A 98 11.19 -16.60 -12.28
N GLY A 99 11.64 -15.91 -13.32
CA GLY A 99 10.80 -15.49 -14.44
C GLY A 99 9.85 -14.33 -14.16
N TYR A 100 9.81 -13.83 -12.91
CA TYR A 100 8.96 -12.70 -12.50
C TYR A 100 9.78 -11.56 -11.90
N SER A 101 10.34 -11.75 -10.72
CA SER A 101 11.18 -10.75 -10.06
C SER A 101 12.23 -11.40 -9.16
N THR A 102 13.48 -10.96 -9.28
CA THR A 102 14.54 -11.35 -8.36
C THR A 102 14.57 -10.50 -7.10
N GLY A 103 13.89 -9.36 -7.10
CA GLY A 103 13.95 -8.37 -6.04
C GLY A 103 15.07 -7.35 -6.23
N MET A 104 15.32 -6.55 -5.20
CA MET A 104 16.36 -5.52 -5.17
C MET A 104 17.33 -5.73 -4.01
N SER A 105 18.59 -5.34 -4.21
CA SER A 105 19.53 -5.06 -3.11
C SER A 105 19.06 -3.82 -2.34
N LEU A 106 19.57 -3.60 -1.13
CA LEU A 106 19.20 -2.40 -0.37
C LEU A 106 19.68 -1.11 -1.03
N THR A 107 20.83 -1.14 -1.71
CA THR A 107 21.34 0.01 -2.45
C THR A 107 20.48 0.34 -3.67
N GLU A 108 20.08 -0.66 -4.46
CA GLU A 108 19.16 -0.47 -5.59
C GLU A 108 17.82 0.07 -5.11
N PHE A 109 17.30 -0.47 -4.01
CA PHE A 109 16.03 -0.01 -3.44
C PHE A 109 16.11 1.44 -2.95
N ALA A 110 17.18 1.81 -2.27
CA ALA A 110 17.42 3.19 -1.84
C ALA A 110 17.54 4.17 -3.03
N GLN A 111 18.21 3.75 -4.11
CA GLN A 111 18.31 4.54 -5.35
C GLN A 111 16.94 4.71 -6.02
N HIS A 112 16.13 3.65 -6.06
CA HIS A 112 14.77 3.71 -6.59
C HIS A 112 13.90 4.66 -5.78
N LEU A 113 13.90 4.54 -4.46
CA LEU A 113 13.15 5.44 -3.58
C LEU A 113 13.59 6.91 -3.75
N LYS A 114 14.92 7.16 -3.85
CA LYS A 114 15.42 8.50 -4.18
C LYS A 114 14.87 9.00 -5.52
N SER A 115 14.80 8.17 -6.55
CA SER A 115 14.25 8.57 -7.87
C SER A 115 12.76 8.90 -7.83
N MET A 116 12.01 8.41 -6.84
CA MET A 116 10.62 8.77 -6.58
C MET A 116 10.48 10.16 -5.91
N GLY A 117 11.58 10.82 -5.55
CA GLY A 117 11.57 12.13 -4.90
C GLY A 117 11.28 12.09 -3.40
N VAL A 118 11.46 10.94 -2.74
CA VAL A 118 11.27 10.85 -1.29
C VAL A 118 12.43 11.53 -0.55
N ASP A 119 12.13 12.13 0.58
CA ASP A 119 13.11 12.77 1.46
C ASP A 119 13.72 11.77 2.44
N THR A 120 12.89 11.01 3.11
CA THR A 120 13.31 10.02 4.10
C THR A 120 12.64 8.70 3.85
N ALA A 121 13.39 7.59 3.91
CA ALA A 121 12.87 6.25 3.73
C ALA A 121 13.51 5.25 4.69
N LEU A 122 12.66 4.45 5.33
CA LEU A 122 13.01 3.40 6.26
C LEU A 122 12.65 2.03 5.68
N ASN A 123 13.61 1.12 5.65
CA ASN A 123 13.33 -0.27 5.29
C ASN A 123 12.61 -0.98 6.44
N LEU A 124 11.61 -1.76 6.09
CA LEU A 124 10.86 -2.61 7.01
C LEU A 124 11.23 -4.08 6.80
N ASP A 125 10.55 -4.99 7.48
CA ASP A 125 10.70 -6.41 7.24
C ASP A 125 10.39 -6.76 5.78
N GLY A 126 11.21 -7.59 5.19
CA GLY A 126 11.20 -7.93 3.78
C GLY A 126 11.10 -9.44 3.55
N GLY A 127 11.59 -9.89 2.39
CA GLY A 127 11.55 -11.31 2.06
C GLY A 127 10.13 -11.85 2.01
N GLY A 128 9.88 -12.99 2.64
CA GLY A 128 8.55 -13.61 2.69
C GLY A 128 7.48 -12.79 3.42
N SER A 129 7.88 -11.82 4.25
CA SER A 129 6.96 -10.92 4.95
C SER A 129 6.49 -9.73 4.08
N THR A 130 7.10 -9.52 2.90
CA THR A 130 6.70 -8.45 1.98
C THR A 130 5.30 -8.71 1.45
N THR A 131 4.33 -7.99 1.99
CA THR A 131 2.93 -8.09 1.60
C THR A 131 2.31 -6.69 1.58
N MET A 132 1.60 -6.36 0.52
CA MET A 132 0.82 -5.13 0.38
C MET A 132 -0.60 -5.47 -0.02
N ALA A 133 -1.55 -4.92 0.69
CA ALA A 133 -2.96 -4.94 0.30
C ALA A 133 -3.44 -3.51 0.09
N ALA A 134 -4.22 -3.30 -0.96
CA ALA A 134 -4.78 -2.00 -1.30
C ALA A 134 -6.27 -2.15 -1.68
N ARG A 135 -7.04 -1.14 -1.37
CA ARG A 135 -8.38 -0.99 -1.93
C ARG A 135 -8.25 -0.20 -3.22
N PHE A 136 -8.37 -0.89 -4.35
CA PHE A 136 -8.34 -0.24 -5.65
C PHE A 136 -9.64 0.55 -5.90
N PRO A 137 -9.60 1.56 -6.78
CA PRO A 137 -10.80 2.30 -7.16
C PRO A 137 -11.92 1.37 -7.61
N GLY A 138 -13.13 1.56 -7.06
CA GLY A 138 -14.29 0.68 -7.30
C GLY A 138 -14.41 -0.53 -6.37
N ASP A 139 -13.35 -0.93 -5.70
CA ASP A 139 -13.42 -2.06 -4.76
C ASP A 139 -14.01 -1.63 -3.41
N SER A 140 -14.83 -2.51 -2.85
CA SER A 140 -15.38 -2.33 -1.49
C SER A 140 -14.45 -2.87 -0.39
N GLN A 141 -13.47 -3.70 -0.76
CA GLN A 141 -12.52 -4.34 0.15
C GLN A 141 -11.10 -4.22 -0.36
N VAL A 142 -10.13 -4.38 0.53
CA VAL A 142 -8.72 -4.48 0.16
C VAL A 142 -8.44 -5.80 -0.55
N LYS A 143 -7.54 -5.76 -1.52
CA LYS A 143 -7.03 -6.92 -2.25
C LYS A 143 -5.51 -6.93 -2.19
N LEU A 144 -4.93 -8.10 -2.29
CA LEU A 144 -3.48 -8.26 -2.40
C LEU A 144 -2.96 -7.50 -3.63
N ALA A 145 -2.01 -6.60 -3.41
CA ALA A 145 -1.47 -5.71 -4.44
C ALA A 145 -0.09 -6.13 -4.95
N ASN A 146 0.58 -7.05 -4.25
CA ASN A 146 1.87 -7.61 -4.67
C ASN A 146 1.81 -9.14 -4.73
N LYS A 147 2.89 -9.77 -5.11
CA LYS A 147 3.02 -11.23 -5.16
C LYS A 147 4.01 -11.71 -4.10
N PRO A 148 3.56 -12.20 -2.94
CA PRO A 148 4.42 -12.68 -1.88
C PRO A 148 5.33 -13.82 -2.34
N SER A 149 6.61 -13.80 -1.95
CA SER A 149 7.59 -14.81 -2.36
C SER A 149 7.36 -16.19 -1.75
N ASP A 150 6.61 -16.29 -0.67
CA ASP A 150 6.22 -17.56 -0.06
C ASP A 150 5.04 -18.24 -0.78
N GLY A 151 4.42 -17.53 -1.75
CA GLY A 151 3.22 -17.98 -2.45
C GLY A 151 1.91 -17.72 -1.68
N TRP A 152 1.99 -17.16 -0.49
CA TRP A 152 0.86 -16.81 0.40
C TRP A 152 1.30 -15.70 1.37
N GLU A 153 0.32 -15.04 2.01
CA GLU A 153 0.60 -13.99 2.99
C GLU A 153 1.12 -14.60 4.30
N ARG A 154 2.37 -14.29 4.64
CA ARG A 154 2.97 -14.76 5.90
C ARG A 154 2.29 -14.08 7.09
N PRO A 155 1.87 -14.82 8.13
CA PRO A 155 1.46 -14.22 9.39
C PRO A 155 2.58 -13.39 10.00
N ILE A 156 2.30 -12.13 10.31
CA ILE A 156 3.22 -11.18 10.93
C ILE A 156 2.56 -10.56 12.15
N SER A 157 3.35 -10.07 13.09
CA SER A 157 2.84 -9.54 14.36
C SER A 157 2.21 -8.15 14.24
N THR A 158 2.63 -7.36 13.26
CA THR A 158 2.21 -5.95 13.10
C THR A 158 2.06 -5.58 11.64
N THR A 159 1.13 -4.67 11.36
CA THR A 159 0.92 -4.07 10.03
C THR A 159 0.88 -2.56 10.13
N LEU A 160 1.36 -1.88 9.10
CA LEU A 160 1.18 -0.44 8.94
C LEU A 160 0.01 -0.21 7.99
N MET A 161 -0.97 0.59 8.41
CA MET A 161 -2.20 0.83 7.65
C MET A 161 -2.43 2.32 7.42
N ALA A 162 -2.86 2.68 6.21
CA ALA A 162 -3.47 3.96 5.92
C ALA A 162 -4.99 3.78 5.85
N VAL A 163 -5.72 4.47 6.71
CA VAL A 163 -7.18 4.38 6.81
C VAL A 163 -7.79 5.71 6.45
N SER A 164 -8.68 5.71 5.44
CA SER A 164 -9.46 6.92 5.12
C SER A 164 -10.52 7.16 6.20
N THR A 165 -10.51 8.36 6.76
CA THR A 165 -11.54 8.86 7.68
C THR A 165 -12.55 9.78 6.99
N ALA A 166 -12.47 9.90 5.65
CA ALA A 166 -13.37 10.73 4.88
C ALA A 166 -14.84 10.27 5.04
N PRO A 167 -15.79 11.20 5.20
CA PRO A 167 -17.22 10.85 5.27
C PRO A 167 -17.71 10.30 3.92
N LYS A 168 -18.87 9.68 3.92
CA LYS A 168 -19.55 9.32 2.67
C LYS A 168 -20.00 10.59 1.96
N GLY A 169 -19.77 10.64 0.65
CA GLY A 169 -20.12 11.77 -0.20
C GLY A 169 -21.16 11.41 -1.27
N VAL A 170 -21.30 12.30 -2.23
CA VAL A 170 -22.18 12.12 -3.41
C VAL A 170 -21.36 11.62 -4.60
N PRO A 171 -21.97 10.91 -5.58
CA PRO A 171 -21.31 10.50 -6.80
C PRO A 171 -20.66 11.69 -7.52
N THR A 172 -19.37 11.61 -7.81
CA THR A 172 -18.60 12.70 -8.44
C THR A 172 -17.71 12.20 -9.58
N HIS A 173 -17.19 10.97 -9.46
CA HIS A 173 -16.34 10.36 -10.46
C HIS A 173 -17.00 9.10 -10.99
N ILE A 174 -17.12 9.02 -12.32
CA ILE A 174 -17.69 7.87 -13.01
C ILE A 174 -16.60 7.28 -13.89
N TYR A 175 -16.41 5.98 -13.77
CA TYR A 175 -15.53 5.20 -14.64
C TYR A 175 -16.37 4.22 -15.42
N ALA A 176 -16.23 4.32 -16.74
CA ALA A 176 -17.03 3.55 -17.66
C ALA A 176 -16.16 3.07 -18.82
N ASP A 177 -16.52 1.93 -19.37
CA ASP A 177 -15.90 1.34 -20.53
C ASP A 177 -16.93 1.06 -21.62
N LYS A 178 -16.49 1.00 -22.86
CA LYS A 178 -17.33 0.71 -24.03
C LYS A 178 -17.24 -0.77 -24.38
N SER A 179 -18.36 -1.33 -24.83
CA SER A 179 -18.45 -2.77 -25.15
C SER A 179 -17.72 -3.18 -26.43
N ALA A 180 -17.22 -2.22 -27.24
CA ALA A 180 -16.50 -2.51 -28.47
C ALA A 180 -15.52 -1.37 -28.81
N GLU A 181 -14.44 -1.72 -29.50
CA GLU A 181 -13.44 -0.81 -30.01
C GLU A 181 -13.61 -0.63 -31.54
N GLY A 182 -13.09 0.49 -32.06
CA GLY A 182 -13.03 0.78 -33.48
C GLY A 182 -14.27 1.46 -34.05
N ALA A 183 -14.37 1.49 -35.38
CA ALA A 183 -15.46 2.14 -36.10
C ALA A 183 -16.75 1.32 -36.07
N LEU A 184 -17.87 1.99 -35.86
CA LEU A 184 -19.19 1.38 -35.90
C LEU A 184 -19.79 1.47 -37.28
N LEU A 185 -20.30 0.36 -37.79
CA LEU A 185 -21.13 0.36 -39.01
C LEU A 185 -22.50 0.97 -38.70
N LYS A 186 -23.15 1.54 -39.72
CA LYS A 186 -24.53 2.03 -39.60
C LYS A 186 -25.45 0.93 -39.08
N GLY A 187 -26.23 1.23 -38.07
CA GLY A 187 -27.12 0.29 -37.37
C GLY A 187 -26.44 -0.54 -36.26
N ALA A 188 -25.11 -0.53 -36.18
CA ALA A 188 -24.42 -1.19 -35.09
C ALA A 188 -24.56 -0.39 -33.80
N SER A 189 -24.61 -1.10 -32.67
CA SER A 189 -24.74 -0.49 -31.34
C SER A 189 -23.53 -0.75 -30.48
N ILE A 190 -23.17 0.24 -29.65
CA ILE A 190 -22.18 0.14 -28.61
C ILE A 190 -22.85 0.47 -27.27
N LYS A 191 -22.55 -0.31 -26.25
CA LYS A 191 -23.01 -0.08 -24.91
C LYS A 191 -21.87 0.49 -24.05
N VAL A 192 -22.16 1.52 -23.28
CA VAL A 192 -21.30 2.02 -22.23
C VAL A 192 -21.66 1.30 -20.94
N ASN A 193 -20.70 0.63 -20.34
CA ASN A 193 -20.85 -0.05 -19.07
C ASN A 193 -20.21 0.81 -17.99
N MET A 194 -20.94 1.05 -16.89
CA MET A 194 -20.36 1.68 -15.71
C MET A 194 -19.58 0.64 -14.92
N ASP A 195 -18.28 0.80 -14.80
CA ASP A 195 -17.44 -0.11 -14.04
C ASP A 195 -17.57 0.18 -12.55
N TYR A 196 -17.38 1.45 -12.17
CA TYR A 196 -17.56 1.89 -10.79
C TYR A 196 -17.80 3.41 -10.72
N VAL A 197 -18.34 3.84 -9.57
CA VAL A 197 -18.59 5.24 -9.25
C VAL A 197 -17.95 5.55 -7.91
N LEU A 198 -17.31 6.72 -7.81
CA LEU A 198 -16.70 7.20 -6.57
C LEU A 198 -17.30 8.56 -6.17
N ASP A 199 -17.30 8.84 -4.87
CA ASP A 199 -17.61 10.17 -4.37
C ASP A 199 -16.42 11.14 -4.48
N GLN A 200 -16.57 12.38 -4.05
CA GLN A 200 -15.52 13.40 -4.05
C GLN A 200 -14.30 13.05 -3.16
N TYR A 201 -14.40 12.05 -2.32
CA TYR A 201 -13.34 11.54 -1.45
C TYR A 201 -12.77 10.21 -1.96
N TYR A 202 -13.15 9.82 -3.18
CA TYR A 202 -12.78 8.53 -3.79
C TYR A 202 -13.29 7.29 -3.03
N ASN A 203 -14.33 7.43 -2.21
CA ASN A 203 -15.01 6.26 -1.65
C ASN A 203 -15.92 5.64 -2.72
N PRO A 204 -15.98 4.30 -2.81
CA PRO A 204 -16.91 3.63 -3.72
C PRO A 204 -18.35 3.89 -3.30
N VAL A 205 -19.18 4.22 -4.28
CA VAL A 205 -20.62 4.37 -4.12
C VAL A 205 -21.34 3.44 -5.10
N PRO A 206 -22.57 3.00 -4.79
CA PRO A 206 -23.32 2.15 -5.71
C PRO A 206 -23.50 2.82 -7.07
N THR A 207 -23.28 2.10 -8.17
CA THR A 207 -23.47 2.63 -9.53
C THR A 207 -24.88 3.11 -9.78
N SER A 208 -25.88 2.50 -9.12
CA SER A 208 -27.28 2.91 -9.16
C SER A 208 -27.57 4.28 -8.54
N SER A 209 -26.65 4.83 -7.76
CA SER A 209 -26.80 6.17 -7.16
C SER A 209 -26.39 7.30 -8.12
N ALA A 210 -25.73 6.98 -9.24
CA ALA A 210 -25.33 7.93 -10.25
C ALA A 210 -26.42 8.05 -11.32
N ASN A 211 -26.87 9.28 -11.59
CA ASN A 211 -27.77 9.55 -12.72
C ASN A 211 -26.92 9.90 -13.94
N VAL A 212 -26.65 8.90 -14.77
CA VAL A 212 -25.79 9.04 -15.96
C VAL A 212 -26.64 9.08 -17.22
N LYS A 213 -26.32 10.03 -18.09
CA LYS A 213 -26.90 10.14 -19.44
C LYS A 213 -25.79 10.13 -20.45
N LEU A 214 -25.96 9.36 -21.51
CA LEU A 214 -25.08 9.39 -22.66
C LEU A 214 -25.57 10.48 -23.62
N ASN A 215 -24.63 11.28 -24.16
CA ASN A 215 -24.93 12.34 -25.11
C ASN A 215 -24.13 12.14 -26.38
N ASP A 216 -24.83 12.26 -27.55
CA ASP A 216 -24.26 12.30 -28.89
C ASP A 216 -24.33 13.74 -29.41
N ALA A 217 -23.33 14.54 -29.09
CA ALA A 217 -23.28 15.96 -29.44
C ALA A 217 -23.24 16.23 -30.97
N GLN A 218 -22.75 15.26 -31.76
CA GLN A 218 -22.61 15.38 -33.22
C GLN A 218 -23.83 14.82 -33.98
N SER A 219 -24.81 14.27 -33.28
CA SER A 219 -26.02 13.66 -33.89
C SER A 219 -25.70 12.56 -34.89
N LEU A 220 -24.71 11.75 -34.61
CA LEU A 220 -24.27 10.64 -35.45
C LEU A 220 -25.13 9.39 -35.31
N GLY A 221 -26.05 9.35 -34.35
CA GLY A 221 -26.88 8.20 -34.12
C GLY A 221 -28.06 8.47 -33.20
N SER A 222 -28.47 7.42 -32.49
CA SER A 222 -29.51 7.49 -31.49
C SER A 222 -29.00 6.90 -30.15
N VAL A 223 -29.38 7.52 -29.06
CA VAL A 223 -29.04 7.11 -27.71
C VAL A 223 -30.29 6.59 -27.00
N ASN A 224 -30.17 5.40 -26.40
CA ASN A 224 -31.19 4.82 -25.52
C ASN A 224 -30.51 4.33 -24.24
N GLY A 225 -30.72 5.06 -23.14
CA GLY A 225 -29.98 4.86 -21.89
C GLY A 225 -28.48 5.03 -22.10
N LEU A 226 -27.71 3.99 -21.84
CA LEU A 226 -26.26 3.93 -22.07
C LEU A 226 -25.87 3.17 -23.34
N THR A 227 -26.80 3.08 -24.29
CA THR A 227 -26.53 2.45 -25.60
C THR A 227 -26.63 3.48 -26.71
N PHE A 228 -25.57 3.59 -27.52
CA PHE A 228 -25.54 4.37 -28.72
C PHE A 228 -25.68 3.44 -29.93
N THR A 229 -26.50 3.84 -30.92
CA THR A 229 -26.67 3.15 -32.20
C THR A 229 -26.27 4.07 -33.31
N ALA A 230 -25.30 3.68 -34.15
CA ALA A 230 -24.78 4.48 -35.25
C ALA A 230 -25.84 4.65 -36.34
N GLY A 231 -26.09 5.90 -36.75
CA GLY A 231 -27.08 6.25 -37.77
C GLY A 231 -26.44 6.91 -39.00
N ASN A 232 -25.56 7.87 -38.80
CA ASN A 232 -24.92 8.68 -39.81
C ASN A 232 -23.41 8.42 -39.84
N ALA A 233 -22.80 8.60 -41.04
CA ALA A 233 -21.37 8.56 -41.15
C ALA A 233 -20.76 9.85 -40.55
N GLY A 234 -19.68 9.68 -39.82
CA GLY A 234 -18.97 10.79 -39.15
C GLY A 234 -17.99 10.30 -38.11
N GLN A 235 -17.35 11.24 -37.46
CA GLN A 235 -16.50 11.03 -36.31
C GLN A 235 -16.96 11.97 -35.20
N GLY A 236 -17.09 11.45 -34.00
CA GLY A 236 -17.53 12.22 -32.84
C GLY A 236 -17.29 11.52 -31.50
N ASP A 237 -17.55 12.25 -30.46
CA ASP A 237 -17.38 11.78 -29.08
C ASP A 237 -18.75 11.57 -28.42
N LEU A 238 -18.84 10.51 -27.65
CA LEU A 238 -19.94 10.29 -26.70
C LEU A 238 -19.53 10.83 -25.35
N SER A 239 -20.34 11.66 -24.74
CA SER A 239 -20.10 12.26 -23.42
C SER A 239 -21.22 11.97 -22.41
#